data_faec6fff4630bb8b6ff79e5c9445d782
#
_entry.id   faec6fff4630bb8b6ff79e5c9445d782
#
_cell.length_a   1.000
_cell.length_b   1.000
_cell.length_c   1.000
_cell.angle_alpha   90.00
_cell.angle_beta   90.00
_cell.angle_gamma   90.00
#
_symmetry.space_group_name_H-M   'P 1'
#
loop_
_entity.id
_entity.type
_entity.pdbx_description
1 polymer ?
#
loop_
_entity_poly.entity_id
_entity_poly.type
_entity_poly.pdbx_seq_one_letter_code
_entity_poly.pdbx_strand_id
1 'polypeptide(L)'
;MASTGNGVVITANEVLHPFLKEFTGDTERFKHPYWLFELPHLLCIERELNKYDYTLSSTFHMFLPGKPHKVRVMSDAFTLKWFDKTSVKTLYPNTDFPNALSEKENPDRPDVLALAAYDGDEIAALAGASADTDALWQVGIDVKERYRGHGLGTTLVSLLCDRIEALGKTPFYGTVLANLHSQNIALNTGFYPAWVEISSFKKEETKG
;
A
#
# COMPACT_ATOMS: atom_id res chain seq x y z
N MET A 1 -10.24 -10.30 1.31
CA MET A 1 -9.78 -11.15 2.42
C MET A 1 -8.59 -10.50 3.08
N ALA A 2 -8.50 -10.59 4.41
CA ALA A 2 -7.33 -10.12 5.15
C ALA A 2 -6.98 -11.13 6.26
N SER A 3 -5.66 -11.27 6.56
CA SER A 3 -5.18 -12.13 7.65
C SER A 3 -4.09 -11.44 8.47
N THR A 4 -4.24 -11.49 9.79
CA THR A 4 -3.22 -11.08 10.77
C THR A 4 -2.34 -12.25 11.26
N GLY A 5 -2.45 -13.42 10.64
CA GLY A 5 -1.76 -14.66 11.00
C GLY A 5 -2.55 -15.59 11.94
N ASN A 6 -3.47 -15.06 12.74
CA ASN A 6 -4.27 -15.85 13.69
C ASN A 6 -5.67 -16.18 13.15
N GLY A 7 -6.05 -15.64 12.02
CA GLY A 7 -7.34 -15.85 11.40
C GLY A 7 -7.44 -15.14 10.06
N VAL A 8 -8.52 -15.40 9.34
CA VAL A 8 -8.84 -14.72 8.08
C VAL A 8 -10.22 -14.11 8.19
N VAL A 9 -10.33 -12.84 7.80
CA VAL A 9 -11.60 -12.15 7.59
C VAL A 9 -11.89 -12.11 6.10
N ILE A 10 -13.08 -12.53 5.71
CA ILE A 10 -13.56 -12.47 4.32
C ILE A 10 -14.81 -11.60 4.29
N THR A 11 -14.76 -10.52 3.53
CA THR A 11 -15.92 -9.69 3.21
C THR A 11 -16.33 -10.00 1.77
N ALA A 12 -17.59 -10.32 1.55
CA ALA A 12 -18.08 -10.69 0.23
C ALA A 12 -19.55 -10.32 0.04
N ASN A 13 -19.98 -10.20 -1.21
CA ASN A 13 -21.39 -10.09 -1.56
C ASN A 13 -22.14 -11.37 -1.16
N GLU A 14 -23.41 -11.24 -0.80
CA GLU A 14 -24.27 -12.35 -0.33
C GLU A 14 -24.30 -13.52 -1.32
N VAL A 15 -24.20 -13.28 -2.60
CA VAL A 15 -24.18 -14.32 -3.65
C VAL A 15 -23.04 -15.32 -3.47
N LEU A 16 -21.94 -14.92 -2.85
CA LEU A 16 -20.77 -15.77 -2.58
C LEU A 16 -20.85 -16.50 -1.23
N HIS A 17 -21.81 -16.16 -0.35
CA HIS A 17 -21.87 -16.76 0.98
C HIS A 17 -22.04 -18.28 0.98
N PRO A 18 -22.88 -18.92 0.10
CA PRO A 18 -22.98 -20.38 0.05
C PRO A 18 -21.64 -21.03 -0.27
N PHE A 19 -20.95 -20.56 -1.31
CA PHE A 19 -19.62 -21.04 -1.68
C PHE A 19 -18.62 -20.88 -0.54
N LEU A 20 -18.55 -19.69 0.06
CA LEU A 20 -17.60 -19.41 1.15
C LEU A 20 -17.85 -20.29 2.37
N LYS A 21 -19.11 -20.54 2.76
CA LYS A 21 -19.47 -21.44 3.87
C LYS A 21 -19.02 -22.86 3.61
N GLU A 22 -19.26 -23.39 2.42
CA GLU A 22 -18.80 -24.72 2.02
C GLU A 22 -17.27 -24.79 1.97
N PHE A 23 -16.65 -23.81 1.30
CA PHE A 23 -15.21 -23.73 1.10
C PHE A 23 -14.42 -23.63 2.41
N THR A 24 -14.90 -22.82 3.38
CA THR A 24 -14.24 -22.63 4.69
C THR A 24 -14.70 -23.62 5.76
N GLY A 25 -15.77 -24.38 5.51
CA GLY A 25 -16.32 -25.38 6.44
C GLY A 25 -15.50 -26.68 6.54
N ASP A 26 -14.57 -26.91 5.60
CA ASP A 26 -13.66 -28.06 5.65
C ASP A 26 -12.50 -27.79 6.64
N THR A 27 -12.74 -28.11 7.92
CA THR A 27 -11.78 -27.88 9.01
C THR A 27 -10.50 -28.71 8.86
N GLU A 28 -10.53 -29.86 8.20
CA GLU A 28 -9.32 -30.64 7.91
C GLU A 28 -8.44 -29.96 6.86
N ARG A 29 -9.06 -29.34 5.87
CA ARG A 29 -8.38 -28.58 4.82
C ARG A 29 -7.76 -27.28 5.32
N PHE A 30 -8.37 -26.66 6.33
CA PHE A 30 -7.98 -25.34 6.85
C PHE A 30 -7.55 -25.38 8.30
N LYS A 31 -6.68 -26.33 8.69
CA LYS A 31 -6.08 -26.39 10.02
C LYS A 31 -5.42 -25.08 10.44
N HIS A 32 -4.92 -24.33 9.43
CA HIS A 32 -4.29 -23.03 9.64
C HIS A 32 -4.95 -21.99 8.73
N PRO A 33 -5.62 -20.99 9.30
CA PRO A 33 -6.35 -19.97 8.51
C PRO A 33 -5.53 -19.25 7.44
N TYR A 34 -4.22 -19.03 7.67
CA TYR A 34 -3.34 -18.37 6.69
C TYR A 34 -3.15 -19.20 5.41
N TRP A 35 -3.48 -20.50 5.38
CA TRP A 35 -3.43 -21.31 4.15
C TRP A 35 -4.41 -20.84 3.09
N LEU A 36 -5.43 -20.06 3.45
CA LEU A 36 -6.32 -19.43 2.47
C LEU A 36 -5.58 -18.51 1.48
N PHE A 37 -4.41 -18.01 1.83
CA PHE A 37 -3.56 -17.21 0.95
C PHE A 37 -2.59 -18.04 0.09
N GLU A 38 -2.63 -19.38 0.19
CA GLU A 38 -1.86 -20.24 -0.69
C GLU A 38 -2.50 -20.37 -2.07
N LEU A 39 -1.67 -20.51 -3.09
CA LEU A 39 -2.09 -20.53 -4.49
C LEU A 39 -3.24 -21.50 -4.79
N PRO A 40 -3.26 -22.76 -4.30
CA PRO A 40 -4.37 -23.68 -4.59
C PRO A 40 -5.73 -23.17 -4.11
N HIS A 41 -5.75 -22.50 -2.97
CA HIS A 41 -6.97 -21.94 -2.39
C HIS A 41 -7.40 -20.65 -3.09
N LEU A 42 -6.46 -19.78 -3.40
CA LEU A 42 -6.73 -18.58 -4.18
C LEU A 42 -7.28 -18.91 -5.57
N LEU A 43 -6.78 -19.98 -6.22
CA LEU A 43 -7.32 -20.45 -7.49
C LEU A 43 -8.77 -20.97 -7.38
N CYS A 44 -9.16 -21.57 -6.26
CA CYS A 44 -10.56 -21.96 -6.03
C CYS A 44 -11.47 -20.74 -5.92
N ILE A 45 -11.03 -19.71 -5.17
CA ILE A 45 -11.75 -18.43 -5.04
C ILE A 45 -11.81 -17.71 -6.38
N GLU A 46 -10.71 -17.66 -7.11
CA GLU A 46 -10.64 -17.06 -8.43
C GLU A 46 -11.63 -17.69 -9.42
N ARG A 47 -11.75 -19.02 -9.42
CA ARG A 47 -12.72 -19.73 -10.27
C ARG A 47 -14.16 -19.36 -9.94
N GLU A 48 -14.48 -19.19 -8.65
CA GLU A 48 -15.81 -18.75 -8.23
C GLU A 48 -16.09 -17.31 -8.65
N LEU A 49 -15.15 -16.40 -8.42
CA LEU A 49 -15.24 -14.99 -8.82
C LEU A 49 -15.44 -14.82 -10.33
N ASN A 50 -14.76 -15.66 -11.12
CA ASN A 50 -14.84 -15.63 -12.58
C ASN A 50 -16.26 -15.86 -13.13
N LYS A 51 -17.14 -16.54 -12.39
CA LYS A 51 -18.56 -16.72 -12.75
C LYS A 51 -19.34 -15.41 -12.74
N TYR A 52 -18.80 -14.37 -12.10
CA TYR A 52 -19.42 -13.07 -11.92
C TYR A 52 -18.58 -11.94 -12.56
N ASP A 53 -17.64 -12.27 -13.46
CA ASP A 53 -16.72 -11.35 -14.13
C ASP A 53 -15.78 -10.60 -13.16
N TYR A 54 -15.44 -11.22 -12.03
CA TYR A 54 -14.45 -10.71 -11.11
C TYR A 54 -13.18 -11.56 -11.14
N THR A 55 -12.06 -10.93 -10.76
CA THR A 55 -10.74 -11.56 -10.60
C THR A 55 -10.09 -11.07 -9.31
N LEU A 56 -9.12 -11.83 -8.80
CA LEU A 56 -8.35 -11.42 -7.63
C LEU A 56 -7.29 -10.37 -7.98
N SER A 57 -7.01 -9.48 -7.05
CA SER A 57 -5.87 -8.57 -7.09
C SER A 57 -4.56 -9.32 -6.80
N SER A 58 -3.44 -8.61 -6.83
CA SER A 58 -2.22 -9.07 -6.18
C SER A 58 -2.44 -9.19 -4.66
N THR A 59 -1.66 -10.07 -4.02
CA THR A 59 -1.58 -10.12 -2.57
C THR A 59 -0.68 -9.00 -2.06
N PHE A 60 -1.15 -8.23 -1.09
CA PHE A 60 -0.41 -7.14 -0.46
C PHE A 60 0.04 -7.53 0.94
N HIS A 61 1.26 -7.17 1.28
CA HIS A 61 1.72 -7.07 2.66
C HIS A 61 1.46 -5.66 3.15
N MET A 62 0.81 -5.57 4.30
CA MET A 62 0.45 -4.32 4.95
C MET A 62 1.24 -4.20 6.26
N PHE A 63 1.79 -3.03 6.49
CA PHE A 63 2.71 -2.74 7.58
C PHE A 63 2.16 -1.60 8.43
N LEU A 64 2.34 -1.71 9.75
CA LEU A 64 2.07 -0.66 10.74
C LEU A 64 3.36 -0.15 11.39
N PRO A 65 3.38 1.08 11.91
CA PRO A 65 4.53 1.60 12.63
C PRO A 65 4.75 0.82 13.94
N GLY A 66 6.01 0.41 14.20
CA GLY A 66 6.34 -0.39 15.39
C GLY A 66 7.35 0.26 16.31
N LYS A 67 8.44 0.76 15.78
CA LYS A 67 9.53 1.40 16.53
C LYS A 67 9.76 2.81 15.97
N PRO A 68 10.35 3.71 16.78
CA PRO A 68 10.76 5.02 16.29
C PRO A 68 11.60 4.88 15.02
N HIS A 69 11.23 5.65 14.02
CA HIS A 69 11.89 5.62 12.72
C HIS A 69 13.35 6.09 12.85
N LYS A 70 14.27 5.35 12.25
CA LYS A 70 15.65 5.79 12.12
C LYS A 70 15.75 6.67 10.88
N VAL A 71 15.74 7.98 11.07
CA VAL A 71 16.06 8.91 9.99
C VAL A 71 17.51 8.65 9.55
N ARG A 72 17.70 8.24 8.30
CA ARG A 72 19.04 8.19 7.72
C ARG A 72 19.46 9.61 7.35
N VAL A 73 20.72 9.94 7.59
CA VAL A 73 21.29 11.21 7.16
C VAL A 73 21.22 11.25 5.63
N MET A 74 20.40 12.14 5.10
CA MET A 74 20.35 12.44 3.68
C MET A 74 21.54 13.34 3.31
N SER A 75 22.08 13.18 2.10
CA SER A 75 23.08 14.10 1.57
C SER A 75 22.51 15.53 1.48
N ASP A 76 23.31 16.53 1.84
CA ASP A 76 22.96 17.95 1.73
C ASP A 76 22.72 18.41 0.27
N ALA A 77 22.96 17.51 -0.70
CA ALA A 77 22.71 17.77 -2.11
C ALA A 77 21.22 17.92 -2.47
N PHE A 78 20.30 17.45 -1.61
CA PHE A 78 18.87 17.47 -1.90
C PHE A 78 18.14 18.48 -1.06
N THR A 79 17.26 19.27 -1.70
CA THR A 79 16.34 20.18 -1.02
C THR A 79 14.99 19.52 -0.80
N LEU A 80 14.47 19.61 0.44
CA LEU A 80 13.16 19.04 0.78
C LEU A 80 12.05 20.09 0.66
N LYS A 81 10.91 19.66 0.07
CA LYS A 81 9.71 20.51 -0.03
C LYS A 81 8.47 19.72 0.39
N TRP A 82 7.73 20.29 1.34
CA TRP A 82 6.46 19.76 1.80
C TRP A 82 5.28 20.28 0.97
N PHE A 83 4.30 19.42 0.79
CA PHE A 83 3.03 19.73 0.17
C PHE A 83 1.90 19.26 1.10
N ASP A 84 1.03 20.17 1.49
CA ASP A 84 -0.19 19.90 2.23
C ASP A 84 -1.36 19.53 1.30
N LYS A 85 -2.55 19.28 1.87
CA LYS A 85 -3.76 18.92 1.13
C LYS A 85 -4.12 19.91 0.00
N THR A 86 -3.76 21.17 0.14
CA THR A 86 -4.03 22.20 -0.88
C THR A 86 -2.96 22.21 -1.95
N SER A 87 -1.70 22.24 -1.54
CA SER A 87 -0.55 22.34 -2.44
C SER A 87 -0.19 21.03 -3.16
N VAL A 88 -0.55 19.87 -2.62
CA VAL A 88 -0.35 18.57 -3.29
C VAL A 88 -1.03 18.51 -4.67
N LYS A 89 -2.13 19.26 -4.84
CA LYS A 89 -2.83 19.37 -6.14
C LYS A 89 -1.99 19.96 -7.25
N THR A 90 -0.94 20.71 -6.92
CA THR A 90 0.00 21.27 -7.92
C THR A 90 0.92 20.21 -8.54
N LEU A 91 0.94 19.02 -7.97
CA LEU A 91 1.70 17.88 -8.49
C LEU A 91 0.92 17.06 -9.52
N TYR A 92 -0.36 17.36 -9.75
CA TYR A 92 -1.18 16.67 -10.75
C TYR A 92 -1.05 17.31 -12.16
N PRO A 93 -1.20 16.53 -13.25
CA PRO A 93 -1.28 15.07 -13.24
C PRO A 93 0.06 14.44 -12.84
N ASN A 94 0.02 13.46 -11.94
CA ASN A 94 1.21 12.75 -11.50
C ASN A 94 1.39 11.46 -12.31
N THR A 95 2.37 11.45 -13.19
CA THR A 95 2.72 10.26 -14.00
C THR A 95 4.09 9.68 -13.63
N ASP A 96 4.95 10.47 -12.98
CA ASP A 96 6.33 10.10 -12.68
C ASP A 96 6.48 9.34 -11.34
N PHE A 97 5.50 9.51 -10.42
CA PHE A 97 5.56 8.98 -9.06
C PHE A 97 4.25 8.24 -8.69
N PRO A 98 3.89 7.16 -9.42
CA PRO A 98 2.56 6.52 -9.33
C PRO A 98 2.31 5.78 -8.01
N ASN A 99 3.38 5.47 -7.24
CA ASN A 99 3.20 4.87 -5.92
C ASN A 99 3.11 5.93 -4.81
N ALA A 100 3.67 7.11 -5.02
CA ALA A 100 3.64 8.20 -4.04
C ALA A 100 2.31 8.92 -3.99
N LEU A 101 1.72 9.23 -5.14
CA LEU A 101 0.46 9.96 -5.27
C LEU A 101 -0.40 9.36 -6.40
N SER A 102 -1.69 9.63 -6.32
CA SER A 102 -2.63 9.34 -7.41
C SER A 102 -2.26 10.11 -8.68
N GLU A 103 -2.62 9.58 -9.86
CA GLU A 103 -2.41 10.29 -11.15
C GLU A 103 -3.17 11.62 -11.19
N LYS A 104 -4.37 11.63 -10.61
CA LYS A 104 -5.28 12.76 -10.51
C LYS A 104 -6.01 12.74 -9.17
N GLU A 105 -6.65 13.86 -8.82
CA GLU A 105 -7.43 13.96 -7.59
C GLU A 105 -8.47 12.82 -7.49
N ASN A 106 -8.43 12.10 -6.37
CA ASN A 106 -9.38 11.05 -6.02
C ASN A 106 -10.14 11.46 -4.75
N PRO A 107 -11.43 11.87 -4.86
CA PRO A 107 -12.21 12.31 -3.69
C PRO A 107 -12.43 11.21 -2.64
N ASP A 108 -12.52 9.95 -3.06
CA ASP A 108 -12.77 8.80 -2.17
C ASP A 108 -11.52 8.41 -1.38
N ARG A 109 -10.35 8.78 -1.89
CA ARG A 109 -9.05 8.51 -1.30
C ARG A 109 -8.09 9.66 -1.62
N PRO A 110 -8.31 10.84 -1.00
CA PRO A 110 -7.57 12.03 -1.34
C PRO A 110 -6.10 11.96 -0.88
N ASP A 111 -5.19 12.41 -1.74
CA ASP A 111 -3.83 12.72 -1.32
C ASP A 111 -3.85 13.96 -0.42
N VAL A 112 -3.25 13.85 0.76
CA VAL A 112 -3.37 14.89 1.82
C VAL A 112 -2.04 15.48 2.27
N LEU A 113 -0.93 14.79 1.97
CA LEU A 113 0.40 15.21 2.36
C LEU A 113 1.42 14.63 1.39
N ALA A 114 2.46 15.41 1.03
CA ALA A 114 3.59 14.87 0.31
C ALA A 114 4.89 15.56 0.72
N LEU A 115 6.01 14.85 0.53
CA LEU A 115 7.36 15.33 0.73
C LEU A 115 8.20 14.97 -0.48
N ALA A 116 8.71 15.99 -1.19
CA ALA A 116 9.59 15.84 -2.33
C ALA A 116 11.05 16.14 -1.94
N ALA A 117 11.97 15.36 -2.51
CA ALA A 117 13.39 15.68 -2.54
C ALA A 117 13.76 16.19 -3.93
N TYR A 118 14.35 17.37 -4.00
CA TYR A 118 14.77 18.03 -5.22
C TYR A 118 16.29 17.98 -5.38
N ASP A 119 16.73 17.69 -6.62
CA ASP A 119 18.09 17.96 -7.11
C ASP A 119 17.99 19.12 -8.10
N GLY A 120 18.38 20.34 -7.65
CA GLY A 120 18.06 21.55 -8.37
C GLY A 120 16.55 21.74 -8.52
N ASP A 121 16.07 21.84 -9.76
CA ASP A 121 14.64 22.00 -10.09
C ASP A 121 13.90 20.67 -10.31
N GLU A 122 14.61 19.54 -10.29
CA GLU A 122 14.04 18.24 -10.57
C GLU A 122 13.65 17.51 -9.29
N ILE A 123 12.45 16.89 -9.27
CA ILE A 123 12.06 15.97 -8.21
C ILE A 123 12.81 14.64 -8.41
N ALA A 124 13.71 14.33 -7.47
CA ALA A 124 14.47 13.10 -7.42
C ALA A 124 13.70 11.94 -6.77
N ALA A 125 12.90 12.26 -5.75
CA ALA A 125 12.04 11.32 -5.03
C ALA A 125 10.82 12.03 -4.46
N LEU A 126 9.71 11.32 -4.37
CA LEU A 126 8.45 11.82 -3.81
C LEU A 126 7.85 10.77 -2.90
N ALA A 127 7.61 11.12 -1.63
CA ALA A 127 6.77 10.36 -0.72
C ALA A 127 5.43 11.07 -0.56
N GLY A 128 4.34 10.32 -0.58
CA GLY A 128 2.99 10.86 -0.44
C GLY A 128 2.14 10.07 0.54
N ALA A 129 1.08 10.69 1.02
CA ALA A 129 0.10 10.06 1.89
C ALA A 129 -1.31 10.33 1.41
N SER A 130 -2.10 9.27 1.29
CA SER A 130 -3.54 9.33 1.03
C SER A 130 -4.32 9.07 2.32
N ALA A 131 -5.44 9.78 2.51
CA ALA A 131 -6.36 9.55 3.62
C ALA A 131 -7.35 8.45 3.25
N ASP A 132 -6.98 7.19 3.51
CA ASP A 132 -7.83 6.04 3.24
C ASP A 132 -8.99 5.94 4.24
N THR A 133 -8.78 6.43 5.47
CA THR A 133 -9.80 6.65 6.49
C THR A 133 -9.46 7.90 7.31
N ASP A 134 -10.34 8.28 8.23
CA ASP A 134 -10.08 9.38 9.16
C ASP A 134 -8.84 9.15 10.04
N ALA A 135 -8.50 7.90 10.34
CA ALA A 135 -7.41 7.54 11.23
C ALA A 135 -6.17 7.00 10.52
N LEU A 136 -6.35 6.26 9.42
CA LEU A 136 -5.28 5.53 8.71
C LEU A 136 -4.93 6.23 7.40
N TRP A 137 -3.67 6.63 7.25
CA TRP A 137 -3.15 7.26 6.05
C TRP A 137 -2.11 6.35 5.39
N GLN A 138 -2.37 5.98 4.14
CA GLN A 138 -1.44 5.12 3.40
C GLN A 138 -0.26 5.93 2.90
N VAL A 139 0.95 5.41 3.12
CA VAL A 139 2.21 6.00 2.67
C VAL A 139 2.68 5.30 1.41
N GLY A 140 3.03 6.09 0.40
CA GLY A 140 3.67 5.64 -0.82
C GLY A 140 4.97 6.39 -1.09
N ILE A 141 5.84 5.81 -1.92
CA ILE A 141 7.16 6.36 -2.25
C ILE A 141 7.61 5.95 -3.63
N ASP A 142 8.13 6.92 -4.37
CA ASP A 142 8.89 6.68 -5.59
C ASP A 142 10.23 7.42 -5.54
N VAL A 143 11.26 6.74 -6.04
CA VAL A 143 12.61 7.31 -6.23
C VAL A 143 13.01 7.07 -7.67
N LYS A 144 13.30 8.13 -8.43
CA LYS A 144 13.78 8.00 -9.80
C LYS A 144 15.05 7.16 -9.83
N GLU A 145 15.18 6.32 -10.83
CA GLU A 145 16.19 5.27 -10.90
C GLU A 145 17.61 5.76 -10.63
N ARG A 146 18.00 6.88 -11.25
CA ARG A 146 19.34 7.46 -11.09
C ARG A 146 19.66 7.97 -9.68
N TYR A 147 18.64 8.14 -8.83
CA TYR A 147 18.78 8.61 -7.43
C TYR A 147 18.60 7.48 -6.41
N ARG A 148 18.45 6.23 -6.86
CA ARG A 148 18.38 5.07 -5.96
C ARG A 148 19.71 4.83 -5.25
N GLY A 149 19.66 4.16 -4.11
CA GLY A 149 20.85 3.86 -3.31
C GLY A 149 21.33 4.98 -2.38
N HIS A 150 20.81 6.21 -2.50
CA HIS A 150 21.19 7.37 -1.67
C HIS A 150 20.37 7.51 -0.37
N GLY A 151 19.55 6.53 -0.03
CA GLY A 151 18.73 6.55 1.20
C GLY A 151 17.47 7.43 1.13
N LEU A 152 17.17 8.07 -0.01
CA LEU A 152 16.04 8.99 -0.18
C LEU A 152 14.71 8.35 0.22
N GLY A 153 14.43 7.14 -0.28
CA GLY A 153 13.16 6.46 0.02
C GLY A 153 12.93 6.27 1.52
N THR A 154 13.91 5.74 2.24
CA THR A 154 13.83 5.55 3.69
C THR A 154 13.70 6.87 4.44
N THR A 155 14.47 7.89 4.03
CA THR A 155 14.44 9.21 4.69
C THR A 155 13.09 9.90 4.49
N LEU A 156 12.58 9.96 3.26
CA LEU A 156 11.31 10.63 2.97
C LEU A 156 10.14 9.93 3.66
N VAL A 157 10.10 8.59 3.65
CA VAL A 157 9.06 7.82 4.34
C VAL A 157 9.12 8.07 5.84
N SER A 158 10.31 8.04 6.47
CA SER A 158 10.45 8.34 7.92
C SER A 158 9.89 9.72 8.26
N LEU A 159 10.33 10.77 7.55
CA LEU A 159 9.89 12.15 7.80
C LEU A 159 8.36 12.30 7.57
N LEU A 160 7.83 11.65 6.53
CA LEU A 160 6.40 11.69 6.24
C LEU A 160 5.60 11.02 7.37
N CYS A 161 6.06 9.87 7.87
CA CYS A 161 5.42 9.17 8.99
C CYS A 161 5.42 10.02 10.27
N ASP A 162 6.56 10.60 10.64
CA ASP A 162 6.65 11.50 11.80
C ASP A 162 5.62 12.64 11.69
N ARG A 163 5.47 13.20 10.49
CA ARG A 163 4.49 14.27 10.24
C ARG A 163 3.04 13.79 10.34
N ILE A 164 2.74 12.60 9.84
CA ILE A 164 1.41 11.98 9.94
C ILE A 164 1.05 11.73 11.39
N GLU A 165 1.96 11.16 12.18
CA GLU A 165 1.79 10.90 13.62
C GLU A 165 1.60 12.20 14.41
N ALA A 166 2.37 13.26 14.09
CA ALA A 166 2.19 14.58 14.69
C ALA A 166 0.82 15.21 14.40
N LEU A 167 0.15 14.79 13.33
CA LEU A 167 -1.24 15.17 13.01
C LEU A 167 -2.28 14.28 13.71
N GLY A 168 -1.85 13.35 14.57
CA GLY A 168 -2.72 12.41 15.28
C GLY A 168 -3.29 11.31 14.40
N LYS A 169 -2.63 11.00 13.28
CA LYS A 169 -3.02 9.93 12.35
C LYS A 169 -2.02 8.78 12.43
N THR A 170 -2.42 7.60 11.98
CA THR A 170 -1.57 6.43 11.92
C THR A 170 -1.14 6.19 10.48
N PRO A 171 0.17 6.29 10.17
CA PRO A 171 0.66 5.91 8.86
C PRO A 171 0.57 4.39 8.70
N PHE A 172 0.23 3.90 7.51
CA PHE A 172 0.40 2.51 7.15
C PHE A 172 1.04 2.39 5.77
N TYR A 173 1.69 1.26 5.53
CA TYR A 173 2.42 1.04 4.30
C TYR A 173 1.95 -0.25 3.64
N GLY A 174 1.64 -0.22 2.36
CA GLY A 174 1.19 -1.38 1.61
C GLY A 174 2.09 -1.67 0.41
N THR A 175 2.42 -2.93 0.17
CA THR A 175 3.17 -3.31 -1.02
C THR A 175 2.86 -4.74 -1.45
N VAL A 176 2.92 -5.01 -2.76
CA VAL A 176 2.74 -6.37 -3.27
C VAL A 176 3.83 -7.31 -2.77
N LEU A 177 3.47 -8.57 -2.60
CA LEU A 177 4.30 -9.64 -2.01
C LEU A 177 5.71 -9.72 -2.60
N ALA A 178 5.86 -9.57 -3.92
CA ALA A 178 7.16 -9.70 -4.58
C ALA A 178 8.01 -8.41 -4.61
N ASN A 179 7.49 -7.27 -4.15
CA ASN A 179 8.24 -6.01 -4.14
C ASN A 179 9.13 -5.89 -2.89
N LEU A 180 10.22 -6.65 -2.88
CA LEU A 180 11.18 -6.69 -1.76
C LEU A 180 11.85 -5.34 -1.50
N HIS A 181 12.04 -4.50 -2.53
CA HIS A 181 12.61 -3.17 -2.35
C HIS A 181 11.70 -2.29 -1.48
N SER A 182 10.41 -2.29 -1.78
CA SER A 182 9.41 -1.55 -1.01
C SER A 182 9.26 -2.11 0.41
N GLN A 183 9.24 -3.45 0.58
CA GLN A 183 9.22 -4.07 1.90
C GLN A 183 10.45 -3.68 2.74
N ASN A 184 11.64 -3.64 2.13
CA ASN A 184 12.86 -3.21 2.81
C ASN A 184 12.79 -1.74 3.25
N ILE A 185 12.15 -0.85 2.47
CA ILE A 185 11.91 0.54 2.90
C ILE A 185 11.03 0.53 4.15
N ALA A 186 9.90 -0.17 4.14
CA ALA A 186 9.01 -0.27 5.30
C ALA A 186 9.76 -0.78 6.54
N LEU A 187 10.46 -1.90 6.46
CA LEU A 187 11.21 -2.48 7.58
C LEU A 187 12.32 -1.55 8.10
N ASN A 188 13.06 -0.91 7.19
CA ASN A 188 14.14 0.02 7.55
C ASN A 188 13.62 1.32 8.18
N THR A 189 12.36 1.68 7.95
CA THR A 189 11.71 2.83 8.57
C THR A 189 10.97 2.48 9.86
N GLY A 190 11.10 1.25 10.35
CA GLY A 190 10.56 0.80 11.65
C GLY A 190 9.14 0.24 11.58
N PHE A 191 8.57 0.09 10.40
CA PHE A 191 7.31 -0.64 10.23
C PHE A 191 7.50 -2.14 10.50
N TYR A 192 6.43 -2.82 10.86
CA TYR A 192 6.38 -4.27 10.99
C TYR A 192 5.21 -4.84 10.17
N PRO A 193 5.32 -6.08 9.65
CA PRO A 193 4.20 -6.73 8.97
C PRO A 193 3.03 -6.90 9.92
N ALA A 194 1.87 -6.35 9.56
CA ALA A 194 0.68 -6.34 10.40
C ALA A 194 -0.41 -7.26 9.87
N TRP A 195 -0.64 -7.24 8.56
CA TRP A 195 -1.56 -8.16 7.90
C TRP A 195 -1.19 -8.36 6.43
N VAL A 196 -1.75 -9.39 5.83
CA VAL A 196 -1.78 -9.58 4.38
C VAL A 196 -3.21 -9.42 3.90
N GLU A 197 -3.39 -8.89 2.69
CA GLU A 197 -4.71 -8.77 2.09
C GLU A 197 -4.71 -9.06 0.60
N ILE A 198 -5.88 -9.45 0.12
CA ILE A 198 -6.20 -9.60 -1.30
C ILE A 198 -7.64 -9.17 -1.51
N SER A 199 -7.88 -8.42 -2.57
CA SER A 199 -9.20 -7.96 -2.99
C SER A 199 -9.61 -8.56 -4.32
N SER A 200 -10.84 -8.30 -4.74
CA SER A 200 -11.32 -8.62 -6.07
C SER A 200 -11.78 -7.35 -6.77
N PHE A 201 -11.67 -7.35 -8.07
CA PHE A 201 -12.16 -6.27 -8.93
C PHE A 201 -12.84 -6.85 -10.17
N LYS A 202 -13.74 -6.07 -10.75
CA LYS A 202 -14.43 -6.45 -11.98
C LYS A 202 -13.43 -6.49 -13.13
N LYS A 203 -13.49 -7.53 -13.93
CA LYS A 203 -12.67 -7.60 -15.15
C LYS A 203 -13.06 -6.45 -16.07
N GLU A 204 -12.07 -5.75 -16.62
CA GLU A 204 -12.33 -4.78 -17.67
C GLU A 204 -12.86 -5.52 -18.89
N GLU A 205 -13.92 -4.97 -19.51
CA GLU A 205 -14.36 -5.42 -20.82
C GLU A 205 -13.20 -5.19 -21.79
N THR A 206 -12.59 -6.27 -22.25
CA THR A 206 -11.62 -6.19 -23.36
C THR A 206 -12.39 -5.63 -24.55
N LYS A 207 -12.23 -4.34 -24.81
CA LYS A 207 -12.68 -3.77 -26.08
C LYS A 207 -11.89 -4.47 -27.16
N GLY A 208 -12.56 -5.44 -27.83
CA GLY A 208 -12.06 -6.14 -29.01
C GLY A 208 -11.91 -5.21 -30.21
#